data_fa3d67b01457a1fa9eb33cac4ab44ee9
#
_entry.id   fa3d67b01457a1fa9eb33cac4ab44ee9
#
_cell.length_a   1.000
_cell.length_b   1.000
_cell.length_c   1.000
_cell.angle_alpha   90.00
_cell.angle_beta   90.00
_cell.angle_gamma   90.00
#
_symmetry.space_group_name_H-M   'P 1'
#
loop_
_entity.id
_entity.type
_entity.pdbx_description
1 polymer ?
#
loop_
_entity_poly.entity_id
_entity_poly.type
_entity_poly.pdbx_seq_one_letter_code
_entity_poly.pdbx_strand_id
1 'polypeptide(L)'
;GVVEPLKVQRQNSDICIVVRHAPASQYGEALKKALAFEALRTFSVNAANRFWDAVVPKTSLGIPMPYEAALRSALEEALVSPEAFAEAIEKVSPQISQDILAGQSRINTTPTYVMRGIRFPACDFSADQLPKALELARKTRSDDSEARNEAAGLITRGLLDEQIL
;
A
#
# COMPACT_ATOMS: atom_id res chain seq x y z
N GLY A 1 4.11 6.30 0.43
CA GLY A 1 3.92 5.21 -0.47
C GLY A 1 2.51 4.96 -1.01
N VAL A 2 1.41 5.07 -0.25
CA VAL A 2 0.05 4.69 -0.74
C VAL A 2 -0.71 5.88 -1.35
N VAL A 3 -0.32 7.10 -1.04
CA VAL A 3 -1.08 8.31 -1.44
C VAL A 3 -1.10 8.53 -2.95
N GLU A 4 0.04 8.38 -3.63
CA GLU A 4 0.12 8.57 -5.08
C GLU A 4 -0.66 7.52 -5.87
N PRO A 5 -0.59 6.21 -5.57
CA PRO A 5 -1.44 5.22 -6.20
C PRO A 5 -2.94 5.53 -6.09
N LEU A 6 -3.41 5.98 -4.93
CA LEU A 6 -4.83 6.33 -4.76
C LEU A 6 -5.25 7.55 -5.58
N LYS A 7 -4.35 8.52 -5.77
CA LYS A 7 -4.63 9.64 -6.69
C LYS A 7 -4.75 9.16 -8.12
N VAL A 8 -3.85 8.28 -8.57
CA VAL A 8 -3.90 7.70 -9.93
C VAL A 8 -5.17 6.88 -10.13
N GLN A 9 -5.60 6.10 -9.15
CA GLN A 9 -6.87 5.37 -9.23
C GLN A 9 -8.07 6.30 -9.44
N ARG A 10 -8.10 7.45 -8.75
CA ARG A 10 -9.19 8.42 -8.91
C ARG A 10 -9.26 9.04 -10.31
N GLN A 11 -8.13 9.10 -11.00
CA GLN A 11 -8.02 9.66 -12.34
C GLN A 11 -8.21 8.63 -13.46
N ASN A 12 -8.22 7.33 -13.11
CA ASN A 12 -8.28 6.23 -14.07
C ASN A 12 -9.32 5.20 -13.62
N SER A 13 -10.46 5.17 -14.28
CA SER A 13 -11.58 4.28 -13.93
C SER A 13 -11.32 2.79 -14.20
N ASP A 14 -10.30 2.48 -14.99
CA ASP A 14 -9.88 1.12 -15.32
C ASP A 14 -8.86 0.52 -14.33
N ILE A 15 -8.48 1.29 -13.30
CA ILE A 15 -7.49 0.87 -12.30
C ILE A 15 -8.18 0.52 -10.98
N CYS A 16 -7.93 -0.69 -10.51
CA CYS A 16 -8.26 -1.13 -9.17
C CYS A 16 -6.97 -1.34 -8.36
N ILE A 17 -6.84 -0.64 -7.23
CA ILE A 17 -5.70 -0.79 -6.34
C ILE A 17 -6.08 -1.67 -5.18
N VAL A 18 -5.36 -2.78 -5.04
CA VAL A 18 -5.46 -3.68 -3.90
C VAL A 18 -4.23 -3.49 -3.01
N VAL A 19 -4.45 -3.00 -1.80
CA VAL A 19 -3.39 -2.90 -0.80
C VAL A 19 -3.23 -4.24 -0.11
N ARG A 20 -2.00 -4.76 -0.04
CA ARG A 20 -1.63 -5.92 0.73
C ARG A 20 -0.64 -5.51 1.80
N HIS A 21 -0.88 -5.93 3.02
CA HIS A 21 -0.04 -5.58 4.14
C HIS A 21 1.18 -6.52 4.23
N ALA A 22 2.37 -5.94 4.24
CA ALA A 22 3.62 -6.66 4.45
C ALA A 22 4.43 -5.98 5.59
N PRO A 23 3.91 -5.96 6.81
CA PRO A 23 4.63 -5.38 7.93
C PRO A 23 5.90 -6.19 8.17
N ALA A 24 7.05 -5.51 8.24
CA ALA A 24 8.29 -6.16 8.61
C ALA A 24 8.18 -6.68 10.05
N SER A 25 8.49 -7.96 10.26
CA SER A 25 8.31 -8.65 11.54
C SER A 25 9.09 -8.01 12.71
N GLN A 26 10.17 -7.32 12.40
CA GLN A 26 10.98 -6.58 13.38
C GLN A 26 10.31 -5.28 13.89
N TYR A 27 9.24 -4.84 13.25
CA TYR A 27 8.50 -3.63 13.64
C TYR A 27 7.10 -4.01 14.15
N GLY A 28 7.01 -4.41 15.43
CA GLY A 28 5.72 -4.78 16.05
C GLY A 28 4.63 -3.74 15.92
N GLU A 29 5.00 -2.45 15.86
CA GLU A 29 4.05 -1.36 15.58
C GLU A 29 3.50 -1.37 14.14
N ALA A 30 4.25 -1.89 13.17
CA ALA A 30 3.77 -1.94 11.78
C ALA A 30 2.57 -2.90 11.65
N LEU A 31 2.62 -4.02 12.35
CA LEU A 31 1.49 -4.96 12.40
C LEU A 31 0.28 -4.35 13.10
N LYS A 32 0.47 -3.68 14.24
CA LYS A 32 -0.63 -2.96 14.93
C LYS A 32 -1.30 -1.94 14.02
N LYS A 33 -0.51 -1.15 13.29
CA LYS A 33 -1.03 -0.15 12.34
C LYS A 33 -1.80 -0.78 11.20
N ALA A 34 -1.32 -1.89 10.63
CA ALA A 34 -2.01 -2.62 9.57
C ALA A 34 -3.35 -3.18 10.04
N LEU A 35 -3.38 -3.83 11.20
CA LEU A 35 -4.60 -4.36 11.82
C LEU A 35 -5.61 -3.25 12.11
N ALA A 36 -5.17 -2.15 12.73
CA ALA A 36 -6.04 -1.03 13.04
C ALA A 36 -6.62 -0.38 11.78
N PHE A 37 -5.82 -0.22 10.75
CA PHE A 37 -6.28 0.32 9.47
C PHE A 37 -7.38 -0.53 8.84
N GLU A 38 -7.17 -1.84 8.74
CA GLU A 38 -8.16 -2.74 8.15
C GLU A 38 -9.41 -2.89 9.03
N ALA A 39 -9.27 -2.93 10.36
CA ALA A 39 -10.41 -2.94 11.26
C ALA A 39 -11.25 -1.67 11.13
N LEU A 40 -10.64 -0.49 11.12
CA LEU A 40 -11.33 0.79 10.91
C LEU A 40 -12.04 0.83 9.56
N ARG A 41 -11.46 0.26 8.50
CA ARG A 41 -12.08 0.19 7.16
C ARG A 41 -13.41 -0.55 7.15
N THR A 42 -13.62 -1.49 8.06
CA THR A 42 -14.90 -2.21 8.17
C THR A 42 -16.03 -1.31 8.64
N PHE A 43 -15.73 -0.20 9.31
CA PHE A 43 -16.72 0.78 9.80
C PHE A 43 -16.73 2.05 8.94
N SER A 44 -15.56 2.62 8.68
CA SER A 44 -15.41 3.87 7.94
C SER A 44 -14.10 3.94 7.17
N VAL A 45 -14.18 3.96 5.84
CA VAL A 45 -12.99 4.17 4.97
C VAL A 45 -12.34 5.53 5.25
N ASN A 46 -13.12 6.56 5.56
CA ASN A 46 -12.60 7.89 5.86
C ASN A 46 -11.81 7.90 7.17
N ALA A 47 -12.35 7.31 8.24
CA ALA A 47 -11.66 7.21 9.52
C ALA A 47 -10.36 6.38 9.40
N ALA A 48 -10.38 5.27 8.65
CA ALA A 48 -9.19 4.48 8.36
C ALA A 48 -8.11 5.30 7.62
N ASN A 49 -8.51 6.05 6.60
CA ASN A 49 -7.57 6.88 5.83
C ASN A 49 -6.96 8.00 6.70
N ARG A 50 -7.76 8.66 7.56
CA ARG A 50 -7.25 9.67 8.49
C ARG A 50 -6.31 9.08 9.52
N PHE A 51 -6.66 7.92 10.09
CA PHE A 51 -5.78 7.19 10.97
C PHE A 51 -4.43 6.91 10.30
N TRP A 52 -4.45 6.35 9.07
CA TRP A 52 -3.25 6.07 8.30
C TRP A 52 -2.40 7.31 8.07
N ASP A 53 -3.04 8.39 7.63
CA ASP A 53 -2.38 9.68 7.40
C ASP A 53 -1.75 10.28 8.67
N ALA A 54 -2.30 9.99 9.83
CA ALA A 54 -1.79 10.47 11.11
C ALA A 54 -0.59 9.65 11.61
N VAL A 55 -0.60 8.31 11.42
CA VAL A 55 0.45 7.42 11.97
C VAL A 55 1.59 7.12 11.00
N VAL A 56 1.43 7.47 9.72
CA VAL A 56 2.47 7.30 8.70
C VAL A 56 2.96 8.69 8.27
N PRO A 57 4.23 9.03 8.49
CA PRO A 57 4.76 10.33 8.10
C PRO A 57 4.68 10.48 6.57
N LYS A 58 4.14 11.61 6.11
CA LYS A 58 4.00 11.94 4.68
C LYS A 58 5.30 12.46 4.06
N THR A 59 6.20 12.96 4.90
CA THR A 59 7.50 13.51 4.51
C THR A 59 8.54 13.19 5.58
N SER A 60 9.82 13.30 5.23
CA SER A 60 10.95 13.15 6.17
C SER A 60 10.93 14.15 7.34
N LEU A 61 10.10 15.17 7.30
CA LEU A 61 9.97 16.22 8.33
C LEU A 61 8.68 16.09 9.17
N GLY A 62 7.76 15.20 8.79
CA GLY A 62 6.51 14.99 9.51
C GLY A 62 6.72 14.14 10.77
N ILE A 63 6.35 14.67 11.93
CA ILE A 63 6.28 13.87 13.17
C ILE A 63 4.94 13.12 13.13
N PRO A 64 4.95 11.78 13.10
CA PRO A 64 3.71 11.01 13.14
C PRO A 64 3.01 11.21 14.49
N MET A 65 1.70 11.23 14.46
CA MET A 65 0.90 11.24 15.68
C MET A 65 1.15 9.92 16.44
N PRO A 66 1.20 9.94 17.78
CA PRO A 66 1.22 8.72 18.56
C PRO A 66 0.05 7.81 18.22
N TYR A 67 0.31 6.51 18.07
CA TYR A 67 -0.67 5.52 17.64
C TYR A 67 -1.99 5.60 18.42
N GLU A 68 -1.90 5.65 19.76
CA GLU A 68 -3.09 5.66 20.63
C GLU A 68 -3.94 6.92 20.45
N ALA A 69 -3.32 8.07 20.20
CA ALA A 69 -4.04 9.31 19.94
C ALA A 69 -4.74 9.29 18.58
N ALA A 70 -4.05 8.79 17.56
CA ALA A 70 -4.62 8.66 16.21
C ALA A 70 -5.77 7.65 16.18
N LEU A 71 -5.61 6.52 16.87
CA LEU A 71 -6.66 5.49 16.98
C LEU A 71 -7.89 6.02 17.69
N ARG A 72 -7.72 6.70 18.83
CA ARG A 72 -8.84 7.31 19.57
C ARG A 72 -9.64 8.25 18.69
N SER A 73 -8.95 9.18 18.01
CA SER A 73 -9.62 10.12 17.09
C SER A 73 -10.37 9.43 15.97
N ALA A 74 -9.82 8.35 15.41
CA ALA A 74 -10.48 7.60 14.35
C ALA A 74 -11.71 6.82 14.85
N LEU A 75 -11.67 6.26 16.06
CA LEU A 75 -12.80 5.57 16.67
C LEU A 75 -13.94 6.54 17.01
N GLU A 76 -13.62 7.71 17.54
CA GLU A 76 -14.58 8.79 17.81
C GLU A 76 -15.27 9.23 16.50
N GLU A 77 -14.50 9.46 15.45
CA GLU A 77 -15.05 9.83 14.13
C GLU A 77 -15.95 8.75 13.54
N ALA A 78 -15.55 7.48 13.67
CA ALA A 78 -16.30 6.35 13.15
C ALA A 78 -17.50 5.96 14.05
N LEU A 79 -17.65 6.58 15.23
CA LEU A 79 -18.64 6.24 16.27
C LEU A 79 -18.55 4.75 16.68
N VAL A 80 -17.34 4.22 16.80
CA VAL A 80 -17.06 2.80 17.10
C VAL A 80 -16.60 2.66 18.53
N SER A 81 -17.20 1.72 19.27
CA SER A 81 -16.75 1.40 20.62
C SER A 81 -15.45 0.59 20.61
N PRO A 82 -14.64 0.66 21.69
CA PRO A 82 -13.44 -0.15 21.82
C PRO A 82 -13.70 -1.66 21.67
N GLU A 83 -14.82 -2.15 22.16
CA GLU A 83 -15.21 -3.56 22.08
C GLU A 83 -15.50 -3.98 20.64
N ALA A 84 -16.29 -3.19 19.91
CA ALA A 84 -16.58 -3.44 18.51
C ALA A 84 -15.32 -3.38 17.65
N PHE A 85 -14.40 -2.47 17.98
CA PHE A 85 -13.10 -2.40 17.32
C PHE A 85 -12.24 -3.63 17.60
N ALA A 86 -12.20 -4.13 18.85
CA ALA A 86 -11.48 -5.36 19.19
C ALA A 86 -12.01 -6.57 18.40
N GLU A 87 -13.33 -6.72 18.28
CA GLU A 87 -13.94 -7.77 17.46
C GLU A 87 -13.55 -7.62 15.97
N ALA A 88 -13.46 -6.40 15.46
CA ALA A 88 -13.06 -6.16 14.08
C ALA A 88 -11.59 -6.54 13.86
N ILE A 89 -10.70 -6.27 14.81
CA ILE A 89 -9.30 -6.73 14.78
C ILE A 89 -9.23 -8.26 14.65
N GLU A 90 -10.01 -9.00 15.45
CA GLU A 90 -10.04 -10.46 15.36
C GLU A 90 -10.50 -10.94 13.98
N LYS A 91 -11.51 -10.29 13.40
CA LYS A 91 -12.03 -10.64 12.07
C LYS A 91 -11.05 -10.39 10.93
N VAL A 92 -10.25 -9.31 10.99
CA VAL A 92 -9.30 -8.98 9.92
C VAL A 92 -7.92 -9.66 10.09
N SER A 93 -7.60 -10.11 11.29
CA SER A 93 -6.30 -10.71 11.61
C SER A 93 -5.92 -11.90 10.71
N PRO A 94 -6.81 -12.84 10.37
CA PRO A 94 -6.49 -13.94 9.46
C PRO A 94 -6.09 -13.45 8.05
N GLN A 95 -6.75 -12.42 7.54
CA GLN A 95 -6.43 -11.86 6.22
C GLN A 95 -5.03 -11.20 6.22
N ILE A 96 -4.72 -10.42 7.25
CA ILE A 96 -3.39 -9.83 7.40
C ILE A 96 -2.30 -10.91 7.50
N SER A 97 -2.57 -11.98 8.24
CA SER A 97 -1.66 -13.12 8.35
C SER A 97 -1.41 -13.80 7.00
N GLN A 98 -2.45 -13.97 6.19
CA GLN A 98 -2.34 -14.50 4.83
C GLN A 98 -1.55 -13.57 3.91
N ASP A 99 -1.77 -12.27 3.99
CA ASP A 99 -1.02 -11.27 3.22
C ASP A 99 0.47 -11.31 3.57
N ILE A 100 0.82 -11.43 4.85
CA ILE A 100 2.20 -11.57 5.32
C ILE A 100 2.85 -12.83 4.75
N LEU A 101 2.19 -13.99 4.86
CA LEU A 101 2.69 -15.25 4.34
C LEU A 101 2.87 -15.21 2.82
N ALA A 102 1.90 -14.65 2.09
CA ALA A 102 1.99 -14.48 0.65
C ALA A 102 3.12 -13.51 0.25
N GLY A 103 3.39 -12.50 1.08
CA GLY A 103 4.47 -11.55 0.88
C GLY A 103 5.86 -12.14 1.09
N GLN A 104 6.04 -12.97 2.13
CA GLN A 104 7.35 -13.51 2.52
C GLN A 104 8.09 -14.27 1.40
N SER A 105 7.35 -14.94 0.52
CA SER A 105 7.93 -15.70 -0.59
C SER A 105 8.11 -14.90 -1.89
N ARG A 106 7.52 -13.71 -1.97
CA ARG A 106 7.40 -12.96 -3.24
C ARG A 106 7.90 -11.52 -3.17
N ILE A 107 8.08 -10.97 -1.98
CA ILE A 107 8.41 -9.56 -1.77
C ILE A 107 9.67 -9.48 -0.92
N ASN A 108 10.77 -9.02 -1.54
CA ASN A 108 12.06 -8.86 -0.86
C ASN A 108 12.20 -7.47 -0.22
N THR A 109 11.37 -6.53 -0.65
CA THR A 109 11.43 -5.12 -0.22
C THR A 109 10.04 -4.52 -0.16
N THR A 110 9.83 -3.53 0.70
CA THR A 110 8.61 -2.73 0.77
C THR A 110 8.93 -1.24 0.60
N PRO A 111 8.10 -0.48 -0.12
CA PRO A 111 6.92 -0.93 -0.85
C PRO A 111 7.26 -1.71 -2.13
N THR A 112 6.44 -2.68 -2.51
CA THR A 112 6.50 -3.36 -3.81
C THR A 112 5.15 -3.22 -4.49
N TYR A 113 5.15 -2.78 -5.74
CA TYR A 113 3.95 -2.72 -6.56
C TYR A 113 3.93 -3.91 -7.52
N VAL A 114 2.75 -4.47 -7.75
CA VAL A 114 2.53 -5.50 -8.75
C VAL A 114 1.43 -5.03 -9.69
N MET A 115 1.78 -4.86 -10.96
CA MET A 115 0.86 -4.38 -12.00
C MET A 115 0.82 -5.41 -13.12
N ARG A 116 -0.33 -6.09 -13.28
CA ARG A 116 -0.50 -7.17 -14.27
C ARG A 116 0.63 -8.23 -14.24
N GLY A 117 1.11 -8.56 -13.04
CA GLY A 117 2.18 -9.55 -12.83
C GLY A 117 3.60 -8.98 -12.90
N ILE A 118 3.80 -7.74 -13.32
CA ILE A 118 5.10 -7.08 -13.29
C ILE A 118 5.36 -6.57 -11.88
N ARG A 119 6.52 -6.87 -11.30
CA ARG A 119 6.93 -6.40 -9.99
C ARG A 119 7.82 -5.17 -10.12
N PHE A 120 7.51 -4.18 -9.32
CA PHE A 120 8.30 -2.95 -9.14
C PHE A 120 8.75 -2.89 -7.68
N PRO A 121 9.92 -3.47 -7.35
CA PRO A 121 10.39 -3.54 -5.96
C PRO A 121 11.00 -2.22 -5.51
N ALA A 122 10.86 -1.94 -4.22
CA ALA A 122 11.47 -0.79 -3.53
C ALA A 122 11.19 0.58 -4.17
N CYS A 123 10.02 0.73 -4.79
CA CYS A 123 9.68 1.98 -5.47
C CYS A 123 8.81 2.86 -4.59
N ASP A 124 9.32 4.03 -4.28
CA ASP A 124 8.47 5.19 -4.07
C ASP A 124 8.26 5.83 -5.44
N PHE A 125 7.25 5.39 -6.17
CA PHE A 125 6.93 6.01 -7.45
C PHE A 125 6.67 7.50 -7.25
N SER A 126 7.44 8.32 -7.94
CA SER A 126 7.11 9.73 -8.12
C SER A 126 5.82 9.85 -8.96
N ALA A 127 5.22 11.03 -8.94
CA ALA A 127 3.97 11.29 -9.65
C ALA A 127 4.05 11.00 -11.16
N ASP A 128 5.25 11.10 -11.74
CA ASP A 128 5.54 10.85 -13.15
C ASP A 128 5.91 9.38 -13.46
N GLN A 129 6.50 8.66 -12.50
CA GLN A 129 6.92 7.28 -12.69
C GLN A 129 5.76 6.29 -12.66
N LEU A 130 4.76 6.51 -11.80
CA LEU A 130 3.62 5.61 -11.70
C LEU A 130 2.79 5.51 -12.99
N PRO A 131 2.48 6.61 -13.71
CA PRO A 131 1.84 6.53 -15.03
C PRO A 131 2.66 5.75 -16.06
N LYS A 132 3.99 5.92 -16.09
CA LYS A 132 4.89 5.17 -16.99
C LYS A 132 4.88 3.67 -16.68
N ALA A 133 4.91 3.30 -15.40
CA ALA A 133 4.81 1.90 -14.97
C ALA A 133 3.47 1.26 -15.36
N LEU A 134 2.37 2.00 -15.23
CA LEU A 134 1.05 1.55 -15.65
C LEU A 134 0.96 1.36 -17.16
N GLU A 135 1.53 2.29 -17.94
CA GLU A 135 1.57 2.21 -19.40
C GLU A 135 2.38 1.00 -19.87
N LEU A 136 3.55 0.76 -19.25
CA LEU A 136 4.33 -0.44 -19.49
C LEU A 136 3.51 -1.70 -19.18
N ALA A 137 2.85 -1.74 -18.02
CA ALA A 137 2.02 -2.88 -17.64
C ALA A 137 0.84 -3.13 -18.58
N ARG A 138 0.30 -2.08 -19.23
CA ARG A 138 -0.75 -2.20 -20.24
C ARG A 138 -0.23 -2.76 -21.56
N LYS A 139 0.96 -2.34 -22.00
CA LYS A 139 1.58 -2.72 -23.28
C LYS A 139 2.22 -4.10 -23.25
N THR A 140 2.72 -4.52 -22.09
CA THR A 140 3.48 -5.77 -21.97
C THR A 140 2.53 -6.97 -21.93
N ARG A 141 2.75 -7.96 -22.82
CA ARG A 141 2.00 -9.22 -22.83
C ARG A 141 2.32 -10.06 -21.59
N SER A 142 1.35 -10.85 -21.14
CA SER A 142 1.45 -11.61 -19.89
C SER A 142 2.45 -12.78 -19.93
N ASP A 143 2.91 -13.16 -21.12
CA ASP A 143 3.72 -14.35 -21.41
C ASP A 143 5.24 -14.10 -21.39
N ASP A 144 5.67 -12.83 -21.43
CA ASP A 144 7.09 -12.48 -21.40
C ASP A 144 7.51 -11.96 -20.01
N SER A 145 7.82 -12.90 -19.10
CA SER A 145 8.16 -12.56 -17.72
C SER A 145 9.55 -11.96 -17.55
N GLU A 146 10.49 -12.28 -18.44
CA GLU A 146 11.89 -11.83 -18.33
C GLU A 146 12.02 -10.38 -18.81
N ALA A 147 11.49 -10.06 -19.98
CA ALA A 147 11.42 -8.69 -20.47
C ALA A 147 10.65 -7.76 -19.55
N ARG A 148 9.60 -8.26 -18.89
CA ARG A 148 8.83 -7.50 -17.89
C ARG A 148 9.64 -7.16 -16.65
N ASN A 149 10.43 -8.10 -16.15
CA ASN A 149 11.26 -7.88 -14.96
C ASN A 149 12.41 -6.92 -15.26
N GLU A 150 13.00 -7.01 -16.45
CA GLU A 150 14.04 -6.10 -16.92
C GLU A 150 13.50 -4.68 -17.06
N ALA A 151 12.38 -4.50 -17.76
CA ALA A 151 11.73 -3.20 -17.94
C ALA A 151 11.29 -2.57 -16.60
N ALA A 152 10.75 -3.37 -15.68
CA ALA A 152 10.42 -2.92 -14.34
C ALA A 152 11.67 -2.43 -13.58
N GLY A 153 12.78 -3.15 -13.72
CA GLY A 153 14.07 -2.76 -13.13
C GLY A 153 14.60 -1.45 -13.70
N LEU A 154 14.39 -1.17 -14.99
CA LEU A 154 14.80 0.07 -15.64
C LEU A 154 13.95 1.26 -15.17
N ILE A 155 12.63 1.11 -15.05
CA ILE A 155 11.74 2.15 -14.54
C ILE A 155 12.10 2.50 -13.10
N THR A 156 12.31 1.49 -12.24
CA THR A 156 12.63 1.71 -10.83
C THR A 156 13.97 2.42 -10.63
N ARG A 157 14.90 2.25 -11.55
CA ARG A 157 16.19 2.97 -11.54
C ARG A 157 16.13 4.35 -12.21
N GLY A 158 14.97 4.77 -12.73
CA GLY A 158 14.84 6.03 -13.45
C GLY A 158 15.60 6.06 -14.80
N LEU A 159 15.92 4.88 -15.35
CA LEU A 159 16.73 4.73 -16.56
C LEU A 159 15.90 4.63 -17.84
N LEU A 160 14.58 4.57 -17.74
CA LEU A 160 13.68 4.61 -18.91
C LEU A 160 13.36 6.05 -19.26
N ASP A 161 13.99 6.54 -20.31
CA ASP A 161 13.62 7.80 -20.95
C ASP A 161 12.36 7.62 -21.80
N GLU A 162 11.66 8.73 -22.09
CA GLU A 162 10.40 8.77 -22.84
C GLU A 162 10.47 8.16 -24.24
N GLN A 163 11.67 7.90 -24.77
CA GLN A 163 11.89 7.39 -26.13
C GLN A 163 11.68 5.86 -26.25
N ILE A 164 11.50 5.14 -25.13
CA ILE A 164 11.37 3.67 -25.14
C ILE A 164 9.91 3.23 -24.93
N LEU A 165 9.03 4.15 -24.61
CA LEU A 165 7.58 3.95 -24.48
C LEU A 165 6.87 4.39 -25.76
#